data_116fc0e7cd98d67d6d0b2e34924fccc5
#
_entry.id   116fc0e7cd98d67d6d0b2e34924fccc5
#
_cell.length_a   1.000
_cell.length_b   1.000
_cell.length_c   1.000
_cell.angle_alpha   90.00
_cell.angle_beta   90.00
_cell.angle_gamma   90.00
#
_symmetry.space_group_name_H-M   'P 1'
#
loop_
_entity.id
_entity.type
_entity.pdbx_description
1 polymer ?
#
loop_
_entity_poly.entity_id
_entity_poly.type
_entity_poly.pdbx_seq_one_letter_code
_entity_poly.pdbx_strand_id
1 'polypeptide(L)'
;MKTRQAFDSLRRDKDYECCILEKDSKMVGYFCAYVVAETSIALLDHFAIEKGSHGMGLGSESLGLILERYRGCRGVLLEVEKPNPQDVNTLRRIKFYKNMGAYKVDIKYYLPAGDSSVPMDLYFINCSAKDRISAEEIMGTIK
;
A
#
# COMPACT_ATOMS: atom_id res chain seq x y z
N MET A 1 17.65 1.46 6.02
CA MET A 1 16.87 0.44 5.28
C MET A 1 17.05 0.63 3.79
N LYS A 2 17.05 -0.45 3.04
CA LYS A 2 17.22 -0.43 1.58
C LYS A 2 16.11 -1.19 0.90
N THR A 3 15.80 -0.82 -0.34
CA THR A 3 14.94 -1.62 -1.20
C THR A 3 15.79 -2.32 -2.26
N ARG A 4 15.36 -3.50 -2.64
CA ARG A 4 15.99 -4.26 -3.72
C ARG A 4 14.89 -4.90 -4.55
N GLN A 5 14.95 -4.72 -5.87
CA GLN A 5 13.96 -5.32 -6.75
C GLN A 5 14.07 -6.85 -6.69
N ALA A 6 12.95 -7.51 -6.40
CA ALA A 6 12.93 -8.95 -6.19
C ALA A 6 12.65 -9.73 -7.46
N PHE A 7 11.78 -9.21 -8.32
CA PHE A 7 11.33 -9.88 -9.51
C PHE A 7 11.22 -8.89 -10.67
N ASP A 8 11.87 -9.21 -11.78
CA ASP A 8 11.84 -8.34 -12.96
C ASP A 8 10.68 -8.66 -13.88
N SER A 9 10.04 -9.83 -13.75
CA SER A 9 9.31 -10.32 -14.88
C SER A 9 8.13 -11.25 -14.59
N LEU A 10 7.68 -11.37 -13.36
CA LEU A 10 6.49 -12.20 -13.09
C LEU A 10 5.23 -11.59 -13.66
N ARG A 11 5.25 -10.29 -13.95
CA ARG A 11 4.20 -9.62 -14.70
C ARG A 11 4.83 -8.88 -15.86
N ARG A 12 4.19 -8.98 -17.01
CA ARG A 12 4.62 -8.30 -18.24
C ARG A 12 4.30 -6.80 -18.21
N ASP A 13 3.66 -6.35 -17.16
CA ASP A 13 3.33 -4.96 -16.95
C ASP A 13 4.58 -4.25 -16.40
N LYS A 14 5.12 -3.31 -17.18
CA LYS A 14 6.34 -2.59 -16.85
C LYS A 14 6.22 -1.73 -15.60
N ASP A 15 4.99 -1.41 -15.21
CA ASP A 15 4.75 -0.51 -14.09
C ASP A 15 4.57 -1.25 -12.76
N TYR A 16 4.56 -2.58 -12.79
CA TYR A 16 4.44 -3.42 -11.60
C TYR A 16 5.82 -3.80 -11.10
N GLU A 17 6.08 -3.57 -9.83
CA GLU A 17 7.35 -3.94 -9.24
C GLU A 17 7.16 -4.57 -7.87
N CYS A 18 8.02 -5.53 -7.56
CA CYS A 18 8.11 -6.13 -6.23
C CYS A 18 9.51 -5.90 -5.70
N CYS A 19 9.59 -5.37 -4.49
CA CYS A 19 10.85 -5.02 -3.86
C CYS A 19 10.98 -5.70 -2.51
N ILE A 20 12.19 -6.18 -2.23
CA ILE A 20 12.55 -6.68 -0.91
C ILE A 20 13.04 -5.49 -0.08
N LEU A 21 12.59 -5.45 1.18
CA LEU A 21 13.05 -4.47 2.15
C LEU A 21 14.16 -5.11 2.98
N GLU A 22 15.31 -4.46 3.01
CA GLU A 22 16.48 -4.96 3.76
C GLU A 22 16.94 -3.92 4.78
N LYS A 23 17.33 -4.42 5.95
CA LYS A 23 17.98 -3.64 6.98
C LYS A 23 19.12 -4.45 7.57
N ASP A 24 20.32 -3.85 7.61
CA ASP A 24 21.53 -4.51 8.10
C ASP A 24 21.79 -5.83 7.38
N SER A 25 21.61 -5.80 6.05
CA SER A 25 21.79 -6.95 5.14
C SER A 25 20.81 -8.11 5.37
N LYS A 26 19.76 -7.88 6.13
CA LYS A 26 18.69 -8.88 6.36
C LYS A 26 17.39 -8.45 5.71
N MET A 27 16.69 -9.41 5.12
CA MET A 27 15.33 -9.17 4.65
C MET A 27 14.41 -8.95 5.83
N VAL A 28 13.71 -7.82 5.86
CA VAL A 28 12.74 -7.50 6.92
C VAL A 28 11.33 -7.43 6.40
N GLY A 29 11.14 -7.45 5.09
CA GLY A 29 9.81 -7.43 4.50
C GLY A 29 9.86 -7.29 2.99
N TYR A 30 8.71 -7.04 2.40
CA TYR A 30 8.61 -6.80 0.97
C TYR A 30 7.38 -5.96 0.65
N PHE A 31 7.37 -5.39 -0.54
CA PHE A 31 6.15 -4.76 -1.07
C PHE A 31 6.07 -4.96 -2.58
N CYS A 32 4.85 -4.95 -3.08
CA CYS A 32 4.58 -4.97 -4.52
C CYS A 32 3.61 -3.83 -4.83
N ALA A 33 3.91 -3.08 -5.85
CA ALA A 33 3.12 -1.90 -6.21
C ALA A 33 3.18 -1.65 -7.71
N TYR A 34 2.22 -0.89 -8.21
CA TYR A 34 2.30 -0.40 -9.58
C TYR A 34 1.73 1.00 -9.67
N VAL A 35 2.22 1.77 -10.65
CA VAL A 35 1.77 3.14 -10.89
C VAL A 35 0.81 3.12 -12.06
N VAL A 36 -0.37 3.71 -11.86
CA VAL A 36 -1.34 3.91 -12.94
C VAL A 36 -1.02 5.24 -13.60
N ALA A 37 -0.54 5.19 -14.84
CA ALA A 37 -0.04 6.38 -15.54
C ALA A 37 -1.09 7.45 -15.70
N GLU A 38 -2.33 7.07 -15.99
CA GLU A 38 -3.43 8.01 -16.25
C GLU A 38 -3.75 8.89 -15.05
N THR A 39 -3.60 8.37 -13.83
CA THR A 39 -3.92 9.09 -12.61
C THR A 39 -2.69 9.48 -11.80
N SER A 40 -1.54 8.93 -12.13
CA SER A 40 -0.29 9.12 -11.38
C SER A 40 -0.44 8.71 -9.91
N ILE A 41 -1.15 7.60 -9.68
CA ILE A 41 -1.37 7.04 -8.34
C ILE A 41 -0.65 5.70 -8.29
N ALA A 42 0.09 5.45 -7.22
CA ALA A 42 0.70 4.16 -6.95
C ALA A 42 -0.29 3.30 -6.14
N LEU A 43 -0.58 2.11 -6.63
CA LEU A 43 -1.38 1.14 -5.88
C LEU A 43 -0.44 0.19 -5.16
N LEU A 44 -0.49 0.20 -3.84
CA LEU A 44 0.30 -0.72 -3.02
C LEU A 44 -0.50 -2.02 -2.87
N ASP A 45 -0.10 -3.01 -3.67
CA ASP A 45 -0.83 -4.27 -3.80
C ASP A 45 -0.51 -5.23 -2.66
N HIS A 46 0.77 -5.31 -2.27
CA HIS A 46 1.23 -6.14 -1.16
C HIS A 46 2.25 -5.38 -0.34
N PHE A 47 2.15 -5.50 0.97
CA PHE A 47 3.13 -4.94 1.89
C PHE A 47 3.13 -5.79 3.15
N ALA A 48 4.26 -6.37 3.49
CA ALA A 48 4.39 -7.22 4.66
C ALA A 48 5.76 -7.03 5.32
N ILE A 49 5.75 -7.07 6.63
CA ILE A 49 6.97 -7.10 7.45
C ILE A 49 7.11 -8.51 8.01
N GLU A 50 8.32 -9.06 7.93
CA GLU A 50 8.60 -10.39 8.42
C GLU A 50 8.28 -10.51 9.92
N LYS A 51 7.70 -11.65 10.33
CA LYS A 51 7.22 -11.86 11.69
C LYS A 51 8.25 -11.58 12.77
N GLY A 52 9.48 -12.00 12.58
CA GLY A 52 10.55 -11.79 13.54
C GLY A 52 10.99 -10.34 13.69
N SER A 53 10.52 -9.48 12.81
CA SER A 53 10.89 -8.06 12.78
C SER A 53 9.78 -7.14 13.30
N HIS A 54 8.66 -7.68 13.72
CA HIS A 54 7.55 -6.88 14.24
C HIS A 54 7.93 -6.21 15.58
N GLY A 55 7.34 -5.05 15.84
CA GLY A 55 7.56 -4.33 17.09
C GLY A 55 8.82 -3.47 17.12
N MET A 56 9.60 -3.43 16.06
CA MET A 56 10.86 -2.68 15.99
C MET A 56 10.75 -1.36 15.21
N GLY A 57 9.53 -0.89 14.98
CA GLY A 57 9.30 0.32 14.19
C GLY A 57 9.56 0.15 12.70
N LEU A 58 9.79 -1.06 12.24
CA LEU A 58 10.14 -1.33 10.84
C LEU A 58 8.99 -1.10 9.89
N GLY A 59 7.74 -1.25 10.36
CA GLY A 59 6.57 -0.94 9.55
C GLY A 59 6.54 0.51 9.13
N SER A 60 6.72 1.42 10.09
CA SER A 60 6.72 2.86 9.82
C SER A 60 7.90 3.27 8.94
N GLU A 61 9.08 2.74 9.22
CA GLU A 61 10.28 3.01 8.44
C GLU A 61 10.12 2.51 7.00
N SER A 62 9.56 1.31 6.85
CA SER A 62 9.34 0.70 5.54
C SER A 62 8.32 1.48 4.72
N LEU A 63 7.19 1.84 5.32
CA LEU A 63 6.17 2.63 4.62
C LEU A 63 6.70 4.01 4.26
N GLY A 64 7.49 4.62 5.15
CA GLY A 64 8.17 5.88 4.84
C GLY A 64 9.05 5.77 3.60
N LEU A 65 9.78 4.67 3.47
CA LEU A 65 10.64 4.41 2.33
C LEU A 65 9.82 4.20 1.04
N ILE A 66 8.69 3.51 1.14
CA ILE A 66 7.77 3.32 0.02
C ILE A 66 7.21 4.67 -0.44
N LEU A 67 6.78 5.51 0.49
CA LEU A 67 6.25 6.84 0.16
C LEU A 67 7.31 7.71 -0.51
N GLU A 68 8.56 7.62 -0.06
CA GLU A 68 9.67 8.34 -0.68
C GLU A 68 9.92 7.85 -2.11
N ARG A 69 9.81 6.54 -2.33
CA ARG A 69 9.98 5.96 -3.66
C ARG A 69 8.93 6.46 -4.65
N TYR A 70 7.70 6.68 -4.17
CA TYR A 70 6.59 7.13 -5.02
C TYR A 70 6.27 8.62 -4.86
N ARG A 71 7.20 9.40 -4.33
CA ARG A 71 7.00 10.84 -4.08
C ARG A 71 6.64 11.64 -5.34
N GLY A 72 7.02 11.14 -6.50
CA GLY A 72 6.65 11.76 -7.79
C GLY A 72 5.21 11.51 -8.20
N CYS A 73 4.51 10.62 -7.50
CA CYS A 73 3.11 10.32 -7.73
C CYS A 73 2.23 11.24 -6.87
N ARG A 74 0.93 11.27 -7.16
CA ARG A 74 -0.03 11.99 -6.33
C ARG A 74 -0.13 11.38 -4.94
N GLY A 75 0.01 10.08 -4.83
CA GLY A 75 -0.01 9.37 -3.58
C GLY A 75 -0.08 7.88 -3.77
N VAL A 76 -0.28 7.19 -2.66
CA VAL A 76 -0.35 5.73 -2.59
C VAL A 76 -1.74 5.29 -2.15
N LEU A 77 -2.36 4.43 -2.94
CA LEU A 77 -3.68 3.86 -2.64
C LEU A 77 -3.49 2.49 -1.99
N LEU A 78 -4.23 2.25 -0.91
CA LEU A 78 -4.16 1.04 -0.11
C LEU A 78 -5.52 0.36 -0.06
N GLU A 79 -5.54 -0.97 -0.23
CA GLU A 79 -6.71 -1.79 0.01
C GLU A 79 -6.59 -2.35 1.43
N VAL A 80 -7.55 -2.04 2.29
CA VAL A 80 -7.47 -2.36 3.73
C VAL A 80 -8.73 -3.11 4.14
N GLU A 81 -8.55 -4.19 4.90
CA GLU A 81 -9.69 -4.92 5.45
C GLU A 81 -10.54 -4.02 6.33
N LYS A 82 -11.87 -4.19 6.25
CA LYS A 82 -12.77 -3.44 7.11
C LYS A 82 -12.50 -3.75 8.59
N PRO A 83 -12.72 -2.76 9.49
CA PRO A 83 -12.46 -3.00 10.90
C PRO A 83 -13.37 -4.10 11.44
N ASN A 84 -12.77 -5.03 12.17
CA ASN A 84 -13.46 -6.12 12.83
C ASN A 84 -13.08 -6.10 14.30
N PRO A 85 -14.00 -5.74 15.22
CA PRO A 85 -13.68 -5.68 16.65
C PRO A 85 -13.22 -7.02 17.24
N GLN A 86 -13.54 -8.14 16.59
CA GLN A 86 -13.12 -9.47 17.03
C GLN A 86 -11.74 -9.85 16.51
N ASP A 87 -11.19 -9.07 15.60
CA ASP A 87 -9.83 -9.26 15.09
C ASP A 87 -9.06 -7.96 15.29
N VAL A 88 -8.30 -7.91 16.37
CA VAL A 88 -7.56 -6.73 16.77
C VAL A 88 -6.51 -6.32 15.72
N ASN A 89 -6.06 -7.25 14.89
CA ASN A 89 -5.10 -6.94 13.84
C ASN A 89 -5.67 -6.00 12.78
N THR A 90 -6.98 -6.11 12.48
CA THR A 90 -7.62 -5.18 11.55
C THR A 90 -7.61 -3.75 12.09
N LEU A 91 -7.85 -3.60 13.38
CA LEU A 91 -7.87 -2.29 14.04
C LEU A 91 -6.48 -1.69 14.13
N ARG A 92 -5.47 -2.50 14.44
CA ARG A 92 -4.07 -2.07 14.48
C ARG A 92 -3.58 -1.60 13.13
N ARG A 93 -3.95 -2.31 12.07
CA ARG A 93 -3.54 -1.98 10.70
C ARG A 93 -4.12 -0.64 10.29
N ILE A 94 -5.40 -0.42 10.55
CA ILE A 94 -6.05 0.86 10.25
C ILE A 94 -5.38 2.01 11.01
N LYS A 95 -5.12 1.81 12.30
CA LYS A 95 -4.45 2.81 13.12
C LYS A 95 -3.05 3.12 12.59
N PHE A 96 -2.32 2.08 12.21
CA PHE A 96 -0.99 2.24 11.63
C PHE A 96 -1.03 3.11 10.38
N TYR A 97 -1.92 2.80 9.44
CA TYR A 97 -2.03 3.60 8.21
C TYR A 97 -2.48 5.03 8.48
N LYS A 98 -3.42 5.23 9.38
CA LYS A 98 -3.85 6.57 9.77
C LYS A 98 -2.72 7.39 10.38
N ASN A 99 -1.91 6.76 11.23
CA ASN A 99 -0.74 7.42 11.82
C ASN A 99 0.31 7.80 10.77
N MET A 100 0.31 7.13 9.64
CA MET A 100 1.19 7.44 8.51
C MET A 100 0.57 8.46 7.54
N GLY A 101 -0.57 9.03 7.87
CA GLY A 101 -1.21 10.06 7.06
C GLY A 101 -2.30 9.56 6.13
N ALA A 102 -2.69 8.31 6.24
CA ALA A 102 -3.74 7.76 5.38
C ALA A 102 -5.12 8.24 5.81
N TYR A 103 -5.98 8.45 4.83
CA TYR A 103 -7.38 8.75 5.08
C TYR A 103 -8.25 7.84 4.21
N LYS A 104 -9.43 7.50 4.74
CA LYS A 104 -10.37 6.64 4.06
C LYS A 104 -11.03 7.38 2.90
N VAL A 105 -11.09 6.71 1.76
CA VAL A 105 -11.79 7.22 0.58
C VAL A 105 -13.22 6.68 0.58
N ASP A 106 -14.19 7.55 0.34
CA ASP A 106 -15.61 7.18 0.36
C ASP A 106 -16.03 6.50 -0.95
N ILE A 107 -15.60 5.25 -1.10
CA ILE A 107 -15.92 4.40 -2.25
C ILE A 107 -16.17 2.99 -1.74
N LYS A 108 -17.26 2.36 -2.22
CA LYS A 108 -17.47 0.93 -1.97
C LYS A 108 -16.56 0.13 -2.89
N TYR A 109 -15.78 -0.75 -2.29
CA TYR A 109 -14.82 -1.55 -3.03
C TYR A 109 -14.84 -3.00 -2.56
N TYR A 110 -14.79 -3.92 -3.51
CA TYR A 110 -14.79 -5.36 -3.24
C TYR A 110 -13.59 -5.99 -3.94
N LEU A 111 -12.76 -6.67 -3.16
CA LEU A 111 -11.64 -7.42 -3.70
C LEU A 111 -12.17 -8.76 -4.23
N PRO A 112 -11.95 -9.09 -5.51
CA PRO A 112 -12.34 -10.40 -6.03
C PRO A 112 -11.62 -11.53 -5.29
N ALA A 113 -12.39 -12.57 -4.89
CA ALA A 113 -11.85 -13.74 -4.19
C ALA A 113 -12.58 -14.99 -4.68
N GLY A 114 -12.12 -15.54 -5.80
CA GLY A 114 -12.77 -16.69 -6.45
C GLY A 114 -14.17 -16.32 -6.94
N ASP A 115 -15.17 -17.09 -6.53
CA ASP A 115 -16.57 -16.86 -6.91
C ASP A 115 -17.27 -15.83 -6.02
N SER A 116 -16.56 -15.29 -5.04
CA SER A 116 -17.12 -14.29 -4.11
C SER A 116 -16.27 -13.03 -4.14
N SER A 117 -16.71 -12.01 -3.42
CA SER A 117 -15.95 -10.78 -3.25
C SER A 117 -15.84 -10.45 -1.77
N VAL A 118 -14.73 -9.83 -1.39
CA VAL A 118 -14.49 -9.40 -0.02
C VAL A 118 -14.61 -7.89 0.04
N PRO A 119 -15.49 -7.32 0.89
CA PRO A 119 -15.58 -5.88 1.02
C PRO A 119 -14.30 -5.33 1.67
N MET A 120 -13.74 -4.30 1.06
CA MET A 120 -12.53 -3.65 1.53
C MET A 120 -12.75 -2.16 1.63
N ASP A 121 -11.97 -1.50 2.45
CA ASP A 121 -11.90 -0.05 2.46
C ASP A 121 -10.68 0.41 1.67
N LEU A 122 -10.79 1.54 1.01
CA LEU A 122 -9.68 2.17 0.31
C LEU A 122 -9.17 3.34 1.15
N TYR A 123 -7.88 3.35 1.38
CA TYR A 123 -7.18 4.44 2.06
C TYR A 123 -6.16 5.05 1.12
N PHE A 124 -5.92 6.33 1.28
CA PHE A 124 -4.99 7.07 0.43
C PHE A 124 -4.03 7.88 1.28
N ILE A 125 -2.76 7.87 0.88
CA ILE A 125 -1.73 8.70 1.50
C ILE A 125 -1.22 9.66 0.43
N ASN A 126 -1.34 10.96 0.66
CA ASN A 126 -0.82 11.97 -0.26
C ASN A 126 0.71 11.97 -0.25
N CYS A 127 1.31 11.93 -1.43
CA CYS A 127 2.76 12.11 -1.59
C CYS A 127 3.11 13.55 -1.93
N SER A 128 2.12 14.36 -2.28
CA SER A 128 2.30 15.78 -2.57
C SER A 128 1.42 16.60 -1.65
N ALA A 129 1.74 17.89 -1.51
CA ALA A 129 0.99 18.81 -0.64
C ALA A 129 -0.30 19.34 -1.28
N LYS A 130 -0.92 18.56 -2.17
CA LYS A 130 -2.18 18.91 -2.83
C LYS A 130 -3.37 18.48 -1.99
N ASP A 131 -4.55 18.97 -2.35
CA ASP A 131 -5.80 18.63 -1.71
C ASP A 131 -6.08 17.12 -1.78
N ARG A 132 -7.03 16.68 -0.96
CA ARG A 132 -7.46 15.28 -0.96
C ARG A 132 -7.90 14.85 -2.34
N ILE A 133 -7.58 13.60 -2.67
CA ILE A 133 -7.94 13.02 -3.95
C ILE A 133 -9.45 12.85 -4.05
N SER A 134 -9.99 12.98 -5.26
CA SER A 134 -11.41 12.78 -5.51
C SER A 134 -11.73 11.30 -5.74
N ALA A 135 -13.00 10.94 -5.52
CA ALA A 135 -13.48 9.59 -5.81
C ALA A 135 -13.31 9.24 -7.30
N GLU A 136 -13.50 10.20 -8.19
CA GLU A 136 -13.33 9.99 -9.64
C GLU A 136 -11.91 9.61 -10.00
N GLU A 137 -10.94 10.26 -9.39
CA GLU A 137 -9.52 9.94 -9.62
C GLU A 137 -9.18 8.54 -9.13
N ILE A 138 -9.72 8.15 -7.98
CA ILE A 138 -9.54 6.80 -7.46
C ILE A 138 -10.18 5.76 -8.39
N MET A 139 -11.40 6.03 -8.86
CA MET A 139 -12.08 5.11 -9.78
C MET A 139 -11.29 4.92 -11.08
N GLY A 140 -10.65 5.97 -11.57
CA GLY A 140 -9.76 5.87 -12.73
C GLY A 140 -8.54 5.00 -12.46
N THR A 141 -8.13 4.88 -11.21
CA THR A 141 -6.98 4.06 -10.81
C THR A 141 -7.31 2.58 -10.74
N ILE A 142 -8.49 2.23 -10.23
CA ILE A 142 -8.85 0.81 -9.99
C ILE A 142 -9.58 0.15 -11.17
N LYS A 143 -9.84 0.86 -12.24
CA LYS A 143 -10.45 0.29 -13.45
C LYS A 143 -9.44 -0.43 -14.33
#